data_aaf46ce289e832e6ac9e13273b0e1ba9
#
_entry.id   aaf46ce289e832e6ac9e13273b0e1ba9
#
_cell.length_a   1.000
_cell.length_b   1.000
_cell.length_c   1.000
_cell.angle_alpha   90.00
_cell.angle_beta   90.00
_cell.angle_gamma   90.00
#
_symmetry.space_group_name_H-M   'P 1'
#
loop_
_entity.id
_entity.type
_entity.pdbx_description
1 polymer ?
#
loop_
_entity_poly.entity_id
_entity_poly.type
_entity_poly.pdbx_seq_one_letter_code
_entity_poly.pdbx_strand_id
1 'polypeptide(L)'
;MKPKKRKKNKYIIRRVAAAFIGTGLIAGAAFAVSKIPAPSVPPLEIDGAAYSQIVTEVSAPVTVSLAPKEAAQQVMAYADPSKEIKITIPDSFPIETSLRSGYVIVYDVTSDRVLFAKNAESKAFPASTTKILTAAVLIDSVPPDTVFTVGTELSLVPEGSSLAGLSKGNQLSLPQMIDALMLPSGNDAAYTAAVTAGRIIAEDETLSDKEAAAVFAGRMNERLAAIGARDSHFTVPDGFHDENHYTTAADMAKMAVHASGYPLITEAAVKEYETVTFLSGETANWENSNKLIWDTSDCYYYYANGLKTGMTDEAGYCVVATARRFDHDLVCVILGGPASDIRWNETLWLLDSGFAYIREH
;
A
#
# COMPACT_ATOMS: atom_id res chain seq x y z
N MET A 1 -33.87 -25.66 -37.18
CA MET A 1 -32.59 -25.13 -36.62
C MET A 1 -32.59 -25.42 -35.11
N LYS A 2 -31.67 -26.29 -34.64
CA LYS A 2 -31.55 -26.69 -33.24
C LYS A 2 -30.56 -25.77 -32.50
N PRO A 3 -30.80 -25.34 -31.24
CA PRO A 3 -29.90 -24.47 -30.51
C PRO A 3 -28.69 -25.25 -29.94
N LYS A 4 -27.50 -24.63 -30.04
CA LYS A 4 -26.23 -25.16 -29.51
C LYS A 4 -26.21 -25.08 -27.97
N LYS A 5 -25.92 -26.20 -27.32
CA LYS A 5 -25.71 -26.31 -25.87
C LYS A 5 -24.39 -25.65 -25.47
N ARG A 6 -24.45 -24.67 -24.55
CA ARG A 6 -23.29 -24.13 -23.81
C ARG A 6 -22.83 -25.15 -22.75
N LYS A 7 -21.57 -25.54 -22.79
CA LYS A 7 -20.92 -26.32 -21.73
C LYS A 7 -20.69 -25.44 -20.51
N LYS A 8 -21.31 -25.82 -19.38
CA LYS A 8 -21.02 -25.25 -18.04
C LYS A 8 -19.78 -25.97 -17.49
N ASN A 9 -18.71 -25.22 -17.22
CA ASN A 9 -17.60 -25.70 -16.40
C ASN A 9 -18.04 -25.77 -14.93
N LYS A 10 -18.03 -26.97 -14.37
CA LYS A 10 -18.28 -27.21 -12.96
C LYS A 10 -16.96 -27.15 -12.21
N TYR A 11 -16.73 -26.10 -11.47
CA TYR A 11 -15.74 -26.13 -10.38
C TYR A 11 -16.36 -26.77 -9.16
N ILE A 12 -15.83 -27.92 -8.76
CA ILE A 12 -16.24 -28.63 -7.56
C ILE A 12 -15.50 -28.04 -6.37
N ILE A 13 -16.24 -27.26 -5.56
CA ILE A 13 -15.76 -26.82 -4.24
C ILE A 13 -16.06 -27.98 -3.28
N ARG A 14 -15.02 -28.64 -2.77
CA ARG A 14 -15.14 -29.58 -1.63
C ARG A 14 -15.11 -28.77 -0.34
N ARG A 15 -16.30 -28.53 0.24
CA ARG A 15 -16.44 -28.13 1.64
C ARG A 15 -16.19 -29.35 2.52
N VAL A 16 -15.17 -29.29 3.40
CA VAL A 16 -15.02 -30.21 4.52
C VAL A 16 -15.73 -29.56 5.71
N ALA A 17 -16.89 -30.08 6.08
CA ALA A 17 -17.58 -29.72 7.30
C ALA A 17 -16.95 -30.54 8.46
N ALA A 18 -16.35 -29.87 9.44
CA ALA A 18 -16.00 -30.47 10.72
C ALA A 18 -17.11 -30.18 11.72
N ALA A 19 -17.82 -31.25 12.11
CA ALA A 19 -18.80 -31.19 13.21
C ALA A 19 -18.03 -31.33 14.55
N PHE A 20 -18.20 -30.36 15.44
CA PHE A 20 -17.76 -30.47 16.84
C PHE A 20 -18.90 -31.05 17.69
N ILE A 21 -18.66 -32.20 18.33
CA ILE A 21 -19.37 -32.65 19.51
C ILE A 21 -18.40 -32.57 20.68
N GLY A 22 -18.77 -31.76 21.69
CA GLY A 22 -17.95 -31.59 22.86
C GLY A 22 -18.04 -32.71 23.89
N THR A 23 -17.02 -32.88 24.66
CA THR A 23 -17.04 -32.99 26.15
C THR A 23 -15.60 -33.17 26.64
N GLY A 24 -15.27 -32.50 27.71
CA GLY A 24 -13.96 -32.26 28.26
C GLY A 24 -13.14 -33.45 28.67
N LEU A 25 -11.84 -33.19 28.67
CA LEU A 25 -10.90 -33.58 29.75
C LEU A 25 -9.51 -33.02 29.41
N ILE A 26 -8.94 -32.29 30.33
CA ILE A 26 -7.59 -31.71 30.24
C ILE A 26 -6.58 -32.87 30.41
N ALA A 27 -5.81 -33.14 29.39
CA ALA A 27 -4.54 -33.89 29.48
C ALA A 27 -3.62 -33.40 28.37
N GLY A 28 -2.41 -33.01 28.76
CA GLY A 28 -1.41 -32.47 27.85
C GLY A 28 -1.09 -33.41 26.68
N ALA A 29 -1.29 -32.92 25.47
CA ALA A 29 -0.84 -33.54 24.26
C ALA A 29 0.03 -32.54 23.49
N ALA A 30 1.29 -32.88 23.32
CA ALA A 30 2.18 -32.20 22.40
C ALA A 30 1.63 -32.38 20.98
N PHE A 31 1.13 -31.30 20.36
CA PHE A 31 0.74 -31.32 18.97
C PHE A 31 1.99 -31.29 18.10
N ALA A 32 2.24 -32.37 17.40
CA ALA A 32 3.15 -32.39 16.27
C ALA A 32 2.54 -31.56 15.14
N VAL A 33 3.07 -30.36 14.90
CA VAL A 33 2.70 -29.52 13.76
C VAL A 33 3.25 -30.18 12.51
N SER A 34 2.37 -30.80 11.73
CA SER A 34 2.69 -31.27 10.37
C SER A 34 3.12 -30.07 9.52
N LYS A 35 4.23 -30.22 8.81
CA LYS A 35 4.78 -29.24 7.88
C LYS A 35 3.68 -28.68 6.97
N ILE A 36 3.37 -27.39 7.10
CA ILE A 36 2.64 -26.64 6.09
C ILE A 36 3.69 -26.30 5.03
N PRO A 37 3.57 -26.77 3.79
CA PRO A 37 4.48 -26.36 2.74
C PRO A 37 4.29 -24.87 2.49
N ALA A 38 5.40 -24.13 2.36
CA ALA A 38 5.41 -22.77 1.89
C ALA A 38 4.63 -22.69 0.56
N PRO A 39 3.88 -21.60 0.29
CA PRO A 39 3.15 -21.44 -0.96
C PRO A 39 4.14 -21.60 -2.12
N SER A 40 3.91 -22.61 -2.97
CA SER A 40 4.71 -22.87 -4.15
C SER A 40 4.41 -21.79 -5.18
N VAL A 41 5.29 -20.80 -5.30
CA VAL A 41 5.44 -20.05 -6.54
C VAL A 41 5.87 -21.06 -7.61
N PRO A 42 5.21 -21.15 -8.77
CA PRO A 42 5.62 -22.09 -9.80
C PRO A 42 7.09 -21.78 -10.17
N PRO A 43 7.96 -22.80 -10.18
CA PRO A 43 9.37 -22.58 -10.46
C PRO A 43 9.53 -22.06 -11.88
N LEU A 44 10.23 -20.95 -12.04
CA LEU A 44 11.03 -20.71 -13.22
C LEU A 44 11.98 -21.90 -13.33
N GLU A 45 12.08 -22.53 -14.50
CA GLU A 45 13.00 -23.63 -14.75
C GLU A 45 14.44 -23.20 -14.42
N ILE A 46 14.87 -23.52 -13.21
CA ILE A 46 16.27 -23.44 -12.79
C ILE A 46 16.79 -24.86 -12.90
N ASP A 47 17.93 -25.00 -13.58
CA ASP A 47 18.64 -26.26 -13.80
C ASP A 47 18.69 -27.10 -12.51
N GLY A 48 18.10 -28.31 -12.54
CA GLY A 48 17.84 -29.14 -11.36
C GLY A 48 19.09 -29.68 -10.63
N ALA A 49 20.30 -29.36 -11.12
CA ALA A 49 21.56 -29.78 -10.50
C ALA A 49 21.98 -28.86 -9.33
N ALA A 50 21.61 -27.57 -9.37
CA ALA A 50 21.96 -26.60 -8.31
C ALA A 50 21.02 -26.72 -7.08
N TYR A 51 19.81 -27.20 -7.25
CA TYR A 51 18.81 -27.27 -6.17
C TYR A 51 19.03 -28.44 -5.21
N SER A 52 19.65 -29.53 -5.65
CA SER A 52 19.83 -30.73 -4.81
C SER A 52 20.96 -30.62 -3.77
N GLN A 53 21.87 -29.67 -3.92
CA GLN A 53 22.96 -29.45 -2.93
C GLN A 53 22.54 -28.58 -1.72
N ILE A 54 21.50 -27.74 -1.84
CA ILE A 54 21.06 -26.85 -0.76
C ILE A 54 20.14 -27.56 0.24
N VAL A 55 19.52 -28.69 -0.14
CA VAL A 55 18.52 -29.37 0.70
C VAL A 55 19.12 -30.37 1.69
N THR A 56 20.41 -30.71 1.59
CA THR A 56 21.02 -31.78 2.39
C THR A 56 21.68 -31.35 3.70
N GLU A 57 21.76 -30.06 4.03
CA GLU A 57 22.45 -29.58 5.25
C GLU A 57 21.55 -28.97 6.35
N VAL A 58 20.24 -29.07 6.27
CA VAL A 58 19.37 -28.58 7.37
C VAL A 58 18.65 -29.73 8.05
N SER A 59 19.39 -30.47 8.90
CA SER A 59 18.84 -31.45 9.83
C SER A 59 18.96 -30.96 11.28
N ALA A 60 18.27 -29.91 11.64
CA ALA A 60 17.87 -29.59 13.01
C ALA A 60 16.44 -29.07 13.00
N PRO A 61 15.57 -29.48 13.92
CA PRO A 61 14.24 -28.91 14.02
C PRO A 61 14.38 -27.43 14.45
N VAL A 62 14.24 -26.53 13.51
CA VAL A 62 14.05 -25.10 13.85
C VAL A 62 12.68 -24.99 14.47
N THR A 63 12.63 -24.81 15.79
CA THR A 63 11.42 -24.40 16.48
C THR A 63 11.15 -22.96 16.06
N VAL A 64 10.39 -22.76 14.99
CA VAL A 64 9.88 -21.45 14.64
C VAL A 64 8.84 -21.11 15.71
N SER A 65 9.25 -20.37 16.72
CA SER A 65 8.32 -19.61 17.53
C SER A 65 7.68 -18.61 16.57
N LEU A 66 6.41 -18.80 16.25
CA LEU A 66 5.63 -17.77 15.57
C LEU A 66 5.57 -16.59 16.54
N ALA A 67 6.42 -15.61 16.34
CA ALA A 67 6.30 -14.33 17.02
C ALA A 67 4.90 -13.77 16.72
N PRO A 68 4.25 -13.10 17.69
CA PRO A 68 2.98 -12.45 17.46
C PRO A 68 3.08 -11.55 16.22
N LYS A 69 2.00 -11.45 15.44
CA LYS A 69 1.89 -10.61 14.22
C LYS A 69 2.43 -9.19 14.43
N GLU A 70 2.26 -8.64 15.63
CA GLU A 70 2.78 -7.34 16.08
C GLU A 70 4.32 -7.21 16.02
N ALA A 71 5.08 -8.28 16.20
CA ALA A 71 6.54 -8.23 16.12
C ALA A 71 7.07 -8.27 14.67
N ALA A 72 6.30 -8.81 13.73
CA ALA A 72 6.65 -8.89 12.31
C ALA A 72 6.36 -7.59 11.55
N GLN A 73 5.40 -6.81 12.01
CA GLN A 73 4.99 -5.54 11.41
C GLN A 73 5.72 -4.34 12.04
N GLN A 74 7.02 -4.45 12.30
CA GLN A 74 7.80 -3.29 12.70
C GLN A 74 7.70 -2.23 11.62
N VAL A 75 7.11 -1.10 11.99
CA VAL A 75 7.01 0.10 11.15
C VAL A 75 8.41 0.53 10.71
N MET A 76 8.55 1.01 9.47
CA MET A 76 9.80 1.60 8.97
C MET A 76 10.36 2.58 10.02
N ALA A 77 11.69 2.59 10.19
CA ALA A 77 12.33 3.59 11.02
C ALA A 77 11.92 4.99 10.52
N TYR A 78 11.33 5.79 11.42
CA TYR A 78 10.75 7.08 11.06
C TYR A 78 11.77 7.96 10.33
N ALA A 79 11.47 8.30 9.07
CA ALA A 79 12.21 9.34 8.35
C ALA A 79 11.88 10.71 8.98
N ASP A 80 12.87 11.59 9.05
CA ASP A 80 12.64 12.99 9.43
C ASP A 80 11.84 13.70 8.32
N PRO A 81 10.57 14.05 8.52
CA PRO A 81 9.73 14.60 7.47
C PRO A 81 10.16 16.00 6.99
N SER A 82 11.11 16.64 7.67
CA SER A 82 11.65 17.95 7.28
C SER A 82 12.78 17.86 6.25
N LYS A 83 13.32 16.66 5.95
CA LYS A 83 14.49 16.50 5.10
C LYS A 83 14.16 16.23 3.64
N GLU A 84 14.94 16.83 2.75
CA GLU A 84 14.98 16.43 1.34
C GLU A 84 15.49 14.99 1.21
N ILE A 85 14.78 14.15 0.46
CA ILE A 85 15.13 12.76 0.22
C ILE A 85 15.80 12.67 -1.15
N LYS A 86 17.04 12.17 -1.17
CA LYS A 86 17.81 12.00 -2.40
C LYS A 86 17.90 10.52 -2.73
N ILE A 87 17.38 10.13 -3.88
CA ILE A 87 17.53 8.78 -4.42
C ILE A 87 18.35 8.91 -5.71
N THR A 88 19.50 8.26 -5.76
CA THR A 88 20.36 8.24 -6.95
C THR A 88 20.19 6.91 -7.66
N ILE A 89 19.82 6.96 -8.94
CA ILE A 89 19.66 5.76 -9.78
C ILE A 89 21.03 5.42 -10.38
N PRO A 90 21.62 4.25 -10.07
CA PRO A 90 22.89 3.84 -10.63
C PRO A 90 22.72 3.27 -12.06
N ASP A 91 23.84 3.15 -12.81
CA ASP A 91 23.83 2.57 -14.15
C ASP A 91 23.57 1.05 -14.18
N SER A 92 23.78 0.37 -13.06
CA SER A 92 23.54 -1.06 -12.91
C SER A 92 22.94 -1.41 -11.57
N PHE A 93 22.18 -2.48 -11.52
CA PHE A 93 21.43 -2.94 -10.34
C PHE A 93 21.85 -4.34 -9.92
N PRO A 94 21.83 -4.64 -8.60
CA PRO A 94 22.13 -5.98 -8.10
C PRO A 94 21.04 -7.00 -8.45
N ILE A 95 19.83 -6.56 -8.75
CA ILE A 95 18.72 -7.42 -9.16
C ILE A 95 18.58 -7.32 -10.68
N GLU A 96 18.69 -8.47 -11.36
CA GLU A 96 18.49 -8.56 -12.80
C GLU A 96 17.17 -9.26 -13.10
N THR A 97 16.26 -8.57 -13.80
CA THR A 97 14.95 -9.13 -14.14
C THR A 97 14.30 -8.45 -15.33
N SER A 98 13.28 -9.11 -15.87
CA SER A 98 12.38 -8.57 -16.88
C SER A 98 10.95 -8.50 -16.31
N LEU A 99 10.44 -7.30 -16.10
CA LEU A 99 9.12 -7.04 -15.56
C LEU A 99 8.15 -6.56 -16.64
N ARG A 100 6.87 -6.85 -16.45
CA ARG A 100 5.77 -6.39 -17.33
C ARG A 100 5.29 -4.99 -16.95
N SER A 101 5.38 -4.62 -15.67
CA SER A 101 5.03 -3.28 -15.20
C SER A 101 5.93 -2.20 -15.82
N GLY A 102 5.35 -1.01 -16.03
CA GLY A 102 5.98 0.05 -16.82
C GLY A 102 7.09 0.79 -16.09
N TYR A 103 6.89 1.12 -14.80
CA TYR A 103 7.74 1.99 -14.02
C TYR A 103 7.94 1.38 -12.63
N VAL A 104 9.18 1.08 -12.29
CA VAL A 104 9.48 0.32 -11.06
C VAL A 104 10.73 0.86 -10.39
N ILE A 105 10.73 0.86 -9.05
CA ILE A 105 11.92 1.04 -8.23
C ILE A 105 11.84 0.14 -6.99
N VAL A 106 12.98 -0.45 -6.61
CA VAL A 106 13.20 -1.06 -5.29
C VAL A 106 14.33 -0.31 -4.61
N TYR A 107 14.02 0.31 -3.49
CA TYR A 107 14.94 1.15 -2.76
C TYR A 107 15.08 0.64 -1.32
N ASP A 108 16.32 0.36 -0.93
CA ASP A 108 16.69 0.06 0.45
C ASP A 108 16.94 1.38 1.18
N VAL A 109 16.01 1.77 2.02
CA VAL A 109 16.04 3.02 2.79
C VAL A 109 17.17 3.01 3.80
N THR A 110 17.47 1.84 4.39
CA THR A 110 18.46 1.69 5.45
C THR A 110 19.87 1.90 4.94
N SER A 111 20.20 1.37 3.75
CA SER A 111 21.53 1.52 3.13
C SER A 111 21.59 2.65 2.11
N ASP A 112 20.49 3.41 1.89
CA ASP A 112 20.39 4.46 0.86
C ASP A 112 20.77 3.93 -0.52
N ARG A 113 20.21 2.77 -0.92
CA ARG A 113 20.60 2.07 -2.15
C ARG A 113 19.44 1.66 -3.01
N VAL A 114 19.51 1.96 -4.31
CA VAL A 114 18.60 1.43 -5.30
C VAL A 114 19.02 0.01 -5.69
N LEU A 115 18.17 -0.98 -5.44
CA LEU A 115 18.42 -2.39 -5.73
C LEU A 115 17.95 -2.77 -7.14
N PHE A 116 16.92 -2.08 -7.64
CA PHE A 116 16.39 -2.26 -8.99
C PHE A 116 15.65 -1.00 -9.42
N ALA A 117 15.76 -0.65 -10.70
CA ALA A 117 14.93 0.38 -11.32
C ALA A 117 14.62 0.05 -12.79
N LYS A 118 13.40 0.39 -13.22
CA LYS A 118 12.95 0.34 -14.60
C LYS A 118 12.13 1.58 -14.89
N ASN A 119 12.58 2.42 -15.83
CA ASN A 119 11.91 3.69 -16.17
C ASN A 119 11.53 4.53 -14.92
N ALA A 120 12.36 4.47 -13.86
CA ALA A 120 11.99 5.01 -12.55
C ALA A 120 11.87 6.53 -12.51
N GLU A 121 12.50 7.24 -13.45
CA GLU A 121 12.45 8.70 -13.61
C GLU A 121 11.48 9.14 -14.72
N SER A 122 10.80 8.19 -15.38
CA SER A 122 9.84 8.50 -16.43
C SER A 122 8.47 8.87 -15.85
N LYS A 123 7.80 9.82 -16.50
CA LYS A 123 6.44 10.26 -16.14
C LYS A 123 5.46 9.10 -16.17
N ALA A 124 4.71 8.94 -15.07
CA ALA A 124 3.67 7.95 -14.88
C ALA A 124 2.48 8.56 -14.14
N PHE A 125 1.32 7.93 -14.21
CA PHE A 125 0.15 8.33 -13.43
C PHE A 125 0.09 7.54 -12.11
N PRO A 126 -0.07 8.22 -10.96
CA PRO A 126 0.01 7.58 -9.64
C PRO A 126 -1.28 6.86 -9.23
N ALA A 127 -2.43 7.20 -9.81
CA ALA A 127 -3.74 6.82 -9.28
C ALA A 127 -3.83 7.11 -7.77
N SER A 128 -4.56 6.30 -7.00
CA SER A 128 -4.74 6.50 -5.56
C SER A 128 -3.48 6.35 -4.69
N THR A 129 -2.29 6.04 -5.26
CA THR A 129 -1.04 6.15 -4.49
C THR A 129 -0.73 7.62 -4.13
N THR A 130 -1.33 8.59 -4.81
CA THR A 130 -1.40 10.02 -4.46
C THR A 130 -1.75 10.24 -3.00
N LYS A 131 -2.67 9.43 -2.43
CA LYS A 131 -3.16 9.58 -1.06
C LYS A 131 -2.10 9.39 0.02
N ILE A 132 -0.95 8.83 -0.33
CA ILE A 132 0.25 8.81 0.54
C ILE A 132 0.65 10.25 0.88
N LEU A 133 0.78 11.11 -0.14
CA LEU A 133 1.14 12.50 0.07
C LEU A 133 -0.03 13.31 0.63
N THR A 134 -1.26 13.04 0.20
CA THR A 134 -2.48 13.68 0.73
C THR A 134 -2.56 13.51 2.24
N ALA A 135 -2.34 12.29 2.75
CA ALA A 135 -2.35 12.02 4.18
C ALA A 135 -1.24 12.77 4.93
N ALA A 136 0.00 12.80 4.41
CA ALA A 136 1.11 13.51 5.03
C ALA A 136 0.86 15.03 5.06
N VAL A 137 0.41 15.61 3.95
CA VAL A 137 0.11 17.06 3.86
C VAL A 137 -1.08 17.41 4.74
N LEU A 138 -2.10 16.54 4.83
CA LEU A 138 -3.23 16.74 5.73
C LEU A 138 -2.76 16.87 7.20
N ILE A 139 -1.96 15.90 7.66
CA ILE A 139 -1.45 15.88 9.05
C ILE A 139 -0.67 17.16 9.37
N ASP A 140 0.14 17.66 8.43
CA ASP A 140 0.93 18.87 8.63
C ASP A 140 0.13 20.16 8.52
N SER A 141 -1.07 20.14 7.95
CA SER A 141 -1.83 21.34 7.61
C SER A 141 -2.97 21.64 8.59
N VAL A 142 -3.32 20.70 9.46
CA VAL A 142 -4.46 20.85 10.37
C VAL A 142 -4.07 20.63 11.82
N PRO A 143 -4.72 21.29 12.79
CA PRO A 143 -4.61 20.94 14.20
C PRO A 143 -4.98 19.48 14.47
N PRO A 144 -4.32 18.77 15.42
CA PRO A 144 -4.58 17.35 15.69
C PRO A 144 -6.02 17.04 16.15
N ASP A 145 -6.71 18.03 16.71
CA ASP A 145 -8.09 17.96 17.19
C ASP A 145 -9.14 18.41 16.16
N THR A 146 -8.72 18.63 14.90
CA THR A 146 -9.62 19.01 13.82
C THR A 146 -10.72 17.97 13.63
N VAL A 147 -11.96 18.46 13.57
CA VAL A 147 -13.14 17.66 13.20
C VAL A 147 -13.49 17.94 11.75
N PHE A 148 -13.46 16.89 10.94
CA PHE A 148 -13.84 16.94 9.53
C PHE A 148 -15.33 16.70 9.41
N THR A 149 -16.08 17.71 8.98
CA THR A 149 -17.52 17.60 8.74
C THR A 149 -17.76 17.48 7.24
N VAL A 150 -18.29 16.32 6.83
CA VAL A 150 -18.61 16.04 5.42
C VAL A 150 -19.72 16.95 4.93
N GLY A 151 -19.49 17.64 3.82
CA GLY A 151 -20.38 18.68 3.30
C GLY A 151 -20.72 18.53 1.82
N THR A 152 -20.59 19.65 1.10
CA THR A 152 -20.90 19.77 -0.33
C THR A 152 -19.77 19.32 -1.24
N GLU A 153 -18.57 19.17 -0.72
CA GLU A 153 -17.36 18.71 -1.42
C GLU A 153 -17.52 17.29 -2.03
N LEU A 154 -18.49 16.50 -1.54
CA LEU A 154 -18.84 15.21 -2.16
C LEU A 154 -19.23 15.36 -3.63
N SER A 155 -19.72 16.56 -4.04
CA SER A 155 -20.00 16.83 -5.45
C SER A 155 -18.77 16.93 -6.35
N LEU A 156 -17.57 17.03 -5.77
CA LEU A 156 -16.30 17.03 -6.49
C LEU A 156 -15.77 15.61 -6.75
N VAL A 157 -16.32 14.60 -6.06
CA VAL A 157 -15.88 13.21 -6.19
C VAL A 157 -16.28 12.66 -7.56
N PRO A 158 -15.34 12.19 -8.39
CA PRO A 158 -15.66 11.67 -9.71
C PRO A 158 -16.49 10.38 -9.63
N GLU A 159 -17.36 10.16 -10.61
CA GLU A 159 -18.12 8.92 -10.74
C GLU A 159 -17.18 7.72 -10.94
N GLY A 160 -17.52 6.58 -10.36
CA GLY A 160 -16.68 5.36 -10.41
C GLY A 160 -15.52 5.35 -9.41
N SER A 161 -15.41 6.36 -8.55
CA SER A 161 -14.39 6.43 -7.51
C SER A 161 -14.54 5.36 -6.43
N SER A 162 -13.42 4.94 -5.80
CA SER A 162 -13.46 4.23 -4.52
C SER A 162 -13.90 5.19 -3.41
N LEU A 163 -14.76 4.71 -2.51
CA LEU A 163 -15.37 5.52 -1.47
C LEU A 163 -15.15 4.91 -0.07
N ALA A 164 -14.97 5.76 0.92
CA ALA A 164 -15.07 5.39 2.33
C ALA A 164 -16.52 5.28 2.80
N GLY A 165 -17.49 5.67 1.95
CA GLY A 165 -18.91 5.65 2.23
C GLY A 165 -19.39 6.82 3.09
N LEU A 166 -18.71 7.96 2.99
CA LEU A 166 -19.04 9.15 3.73
C LEU A 166 -20.32 9.80 3.18
N SER A 167 -21.11 10.36 4.09
CA SER A 167 -22.35 11.06 3.78
C SER A 167 -22.33 12.45 4.41
N LYS A 168 -23.03 13.41 3.79
CA LYS A 168 -23.14 14.77 4.31
C LYS A 168 -23.62 14.77 5.76
N GLY A 169 -22.88 15.45 6.61
CA GLY A 169 -23.13 15.55 8.05
C GLY A 169 -22.29 14.57 8.89
N ASN A 170 -21.65 13.56 8.28
CA ASN A 170 -20.69 12.74 9.02
C ASN A 170 -19.57 13.60 9.58
N GLN A 171 -19.10 13.25 10.77
CA GLN A 171 -18.00 13.94 11.44
C GLN A 171 -16.91 12.92 11.80
N LEU A 172 -15.68 13.20 11.37
CA LEU A 172 -14.52 12.34 11.57
C LEU A 172 -13.41 13.10 12.29
N SER A 173 -12.66 12.41 13.14
CA SER A 173 -11.39 12.91 13.68
C SER A 173 -10.27 12.76 12.64
N LEU A 174 -9.12 13.39 12.88
CA LEU A 174 -7.94 13.26 12.01
C LEU A 174 -7.48 11.78 11.85
N PRO A 175 -7.34 10.95 12.91
CA PRO A 175 -7.02 9.52 12.72
C PRO A 175 -8.05 8.78 11.86
N GLN A 176 -9.35 9.02 12.07
CA GLN A 176 -10.40 8.39 11.26
C GLN A 176 -10.33 8.83 9.79
N MET A 177 -9.97 10.09 9.53
CA MET A 177 -9.78 10.59 8.16
C MET A 177 -8.57 9.92 7.49
N ILE A 178 -7.47 9.70 8.21
CA ILE A 178 -6.33 8.94 7.69
C ILE A 178 -6.70 7.49 7.38
N ASP A 179 -7.44 6.82 8.26
CA ASP A 179 -7.94 5.46 7.98
C ASP A 179 -8.84 5.43 6.73
N ALA A 180 -9.75 6.41 6.56
CA ALA A 180 -10.63 6.54 5.39
C ALA A 180 -9.85 6.75 4.07
N LEU A 181 -8.71 7.46 4.12
CA LEU A 181 -7.81 7.64 2.97
C LEU A 181 -7.04 6.36 2.64
N MET A 182 -6.51 5.68 3.66
CA MET A 182 -5.51 4.63 3.48
C MET A 182 -6.13 3.25 3.26
N LEU A 183 -7.18 2.86 3.99
CA LEU A 183 -7.78 1.54 3.91
C LEU A 183 -8.67 1.39 2.66
N PRO A 184 -9.90 1.98 2.63
CA PRO A 184 -10.80 1.84 1.49
C PRO A 184 -10.37 2.70 0.29
N SER A 185 -9.34 3.53 0.47
CA SER A 185 -8.90 4.47 -0.57
C SER A 185 -9.98 5.51 -0.93
N GLY A 186 -10.71 6.02 0.06
CA GLY A 186 -11.87 6.91 -0.15
C GLY A 186 -11.53 8.20 -0.88
N ASN A 187 -12.16 8.44 -2.04
CA ASN A 187 -12.07 9.71 -2.75
C ASN A 187 -12.96 10.76 -2.07
N ASP A 188 -14.09 10.36 -1.48
CA ASP A 188 -14.92 11.17 -0.60
C ASP A 188 -14.12 11.70 0.60
N ALA A 189 -13.34 10.84 1.25
CA ALA A 189 -12.44 11.24 2.33
C ALA A 189 -11.35 12.21 1.82
N ALA A 190 -10.78 11.98 0.63
CA ALA A 190 -9.75 12.84 0.07
C ALA A 190 -10.24 14.27 -0.20
N TYR A 191 -11.45 14.41 -0.76
CA TYR A 191 -12.03 15.74 -0.97
C TYR A 191 -12.48 16.40 0.34
N THR A 192 -13.06 15.66 1.29
CA THR A 192 -13.40 16.22 2.61
C THR A 192 -12.15 16.72 3.34
N ALA A 193 -11.07 15.95 3.32
CA ALA A 193 -9.79 16.34 3.88
C ALA A 193 -9.21 17.58 3.18
N ALA A 194 -9.19 17.59 1.85
CA ALA A 194 -8.60 18.67 1.07
C ALA A 194 -9.36 19.99 1.22
N VAL A 195 -10.70 19.96 1.25
CA VAL A 195 -11.52 21.17 1.41
C VAL A 195 -11.39 21.73 2.81
N THR A 196 -11.45 20.89 3.85
CA THR A 196 -11.25 21.33 5.23
C THR A 196 -9.85 21.92 5.42
N ALA A 197 -8.80 21.20 5.01
CA ALA A 197 -7.43 21.67 5.15
C ALA A 197 -7.16 22.90 4.28
N GLY A 198 -7.73 22.98 3.06
CA GLY A 198 -7.54 24.12 2.17
C GLY A 198 -8.09 25.43 2.75
N ARG A 199 -9.24 25.39 3.42
CA ARG A 199 -9.80 26.56 4.15
C ARG A 199 -8.91 26.94 5.33
N ILE A 200 -8.40 25.97 6.08
CA ILE A 200 -7.47 26.22 7.19
C ILE A 200 -6.16 26.85 6.67
N ILE A 201 -5.58 26.30 5.60
CA ILE A 201 -4.34 26.82 4.99
C ILE A 201 -4.51 28.26 4.48
N ALA A 202 -5.66 28.55 3.89
CA ALA A 202 -5.97 29.88 3.36
C ALA A 202 -6.43 30.88 4.45
N GLU A 203 -6.70 30.41 5.68
CA GLU A 203 -7.35 31.17 6.75
C GLU A 203 -8.68 31.81 6.27
N ASP A 204 -9.42 31.10 5.38
CA ASP A 204 -10.66 31.60 4.77
C ASP A 204 -11.71 30.47 4.65
N GLU A 205 -12.67 30.48 5.56
CA GLU A 205 -13.80 29.54 5.59
C GLU A 205 -14.83 29.80 4.47
N THR A 206 -14.73 30.92 3.76
CA THR A 206 -15.68 31.30 2.69
C THR A 206 -15.31 30.75 1.32
N LEU A 207 -14.12 30.16 1.18
CA LEU A 207 -13.71 29.53 -0.07
C LEU A 207 -14.71 28.47 -0.50
N SER A 208 -15.05 28.45 -1.79
CA SER A 208 -15.79 27.34 -2.38
C SER A 208 -15.00 26.03 -2.23
N ASP A 209 -15.69 24.87 -2.28
CA ASP A 209 -15.06 23.56 -2.15
C ASP A 209 -13.94 23.38 -3.21
N LYS A 210 -14.17 23.85 -4.42
CA LYS A 210 -13.18 23.79 -5.50
C LYS A 210 -11.95 24.65 -5.24
N GLU A 211 -12.13 25.88 -4.74
CA GLU A 211 -11.00 26.77 -4.41
C GLU A 211 -10.19 26.22 -3.25
N ALA A 212 -10.85 25.74 -2.20
CA ALA A 212 -10.19 25.11 -1.06
C ALA A 212 -9.40 23.86 -1.46
N ALA A 213 -9.98 22.97 -2.29
CA ALA A 213 -9.27 21.81 -2.82
C ALA A 213 -8.05 22.21 -3.66
N ALA A 214 -8.13 23.30 -4.43
CA ALA A 214 -7.00 23.83 -5.20
C ALA A 214 -5.89 24.39 -4.29
N VAL A 215 -6.23 25.08 -3.20
CA VAL A 215 -5.26 25.52 -2.18
C VAL A 215 -4.52 24.30 -1.59
N PHE A 216 -5.25 23.25 -1.26
CA PHE A 216 -4.64 22.01 -0.75
C PHE A 216 -3.72 21.36 -1.77
N ALA A 217 -4.12 21.26 -3.05
CA ALA A 217 -3.27 20.75 -4.13
C ALA A 217 -1.99 21.60 -4.29
N GLY A 218 -2.08 22.90 -4.15
CA GLY A 218 -0.92 23.81 -4.07
C GLY A 218 0.04 23.41 -2.94
N ARG A 219 -0.49 23.15 -1.74
CA ARG A 219 0.31 22.67 -0.60
C ARG A 219 0.95 21.30 -0.85
N MET A 220 0.27 20.39 -1.56
CA MET A 220 0.85 19.11 -1.98
C MET A 220 2.08 19.34 -2.88
N ASN A 221 2.00 20.25 -3.85
CA ASN A 221 3.13 20.55 -4.75
C ASN A 221 4.29 21.25 -4.03
N GLU A 222 4.03 22.10 -3.05
CA GLU A 222 5.06 22.65 -2.17
C GLU A 222 5.77 21.53 -1.39
N ARG A 223 5.03 20.54 -0.90
CA ARG A 223 5.60 19.39 -0.20
C ARG A 223 6.44 18.52 -1.14
N LEU A 224 5.97 18.25 -2.37
CA LEU A 224 6.76 17.55 -3.39
C LEU A 224 8.13 18.21 -3.59
N ALA A 225 8.14 19.52 -3.76
CA ALA A 225 9.39 20.27 -3.92
C ALA A 225 10.31 20.16 -2.69
N ALA A 226 9.73 20.25 -1.47
CA ALA A 226 10.48 20.19 -0.21
C ALA A 226 11.14 18.85 0.03
N ILE A 227 10.48 17.73 -0.32
CA ILE A 227 11.05 16.38 -0.18
C ILE A 227 11.92 15.95 -1.36
N GLY A 228 12.12 16.82 -2.36
CA GLY A 228 12.94 16.53 -3.54
C GLY A 228 12.23 15.71 -4.63
N ALA A 229 10.89 15.59 -4.58
CA ALA A 229 10.08 14.90 -5.59
C ALA A 229 9.70 15.87 -6.72
N ARG A 230 10.69 16.28 -7.52
CA ARG A 230 10.59 17.43 -8.44
C ARG A 230 10.04 17.07 -9.82
N ASP A 231 9.96 15.78 -10.14
CA ASP A 231 9.41 15.26 -11.40
C ASP A 231 7.95 14.83 -11.23
N SER A 232 7.27 15.36 -10.22
CA SER A 232 5.88 15.12 -9.88
C SER A 232 5.09 16.42 -9.83
N HIS A 233 3.81 16.34 -10.18
CA HIS A 233 2.87 17.44 -10.05
C HIS A 233 1.47 16.89 -9.77
N PHE A 234 0.81 17.40 -8.72
CA PHE A 234 -0.50 16.94 -8.29
C PHE A 234 -1.55 18.04 -8.39
N THR A 235 -2.68 17.72 -9.03
CA THR A 235 -3.81 18.63 -9.26
C THR A 235 -5.03 18.28 -8.42
N VAL A 236 -5.11 17.02 -7.93
CA VAL A 236 -6.24 16.49 -7.16
C VAL A 236 -5.75 15.73 -5.94
N PRO A 237 -6.57 15.65 -4.86
CA PRO A 237 -6.14 14.99 -3.62
C PRO A 237 -6.28 13.47 -3.64
N ASP A 238 -7.04 12.92 -4.58
CA ASP A 238 -7.44 11.51 -4.62
C ASP A 238 -6.66 10.66 -5.63
N GLY A 239 -6.01 11.32 -6.60
CA GLY A 239 -5.28 10.66 -7.70
C GLY A 239 -6.18 10.18 -8.83
N PHE A 240 -7.41 10.68 -8.95
CA PHE A 240 -8.20 10.48 -10.16
C PHE A 240 -7.49 11.06 -11.37
N HIS A 241 -7.70 10.47 -12.56
CA HIS A 241 -6.90 10.83 -13.72
C HIS A 241 -7.07 12.29 -14.14
N ASP A 242 -5.92 12.95 -14.34
CA ASP A 242 -5.75 14.26 -14.98
C ASP A 242 -4.36 14.26 -15.65
N GLU A 243 -4.26 14.78 -16.87
CA GLU A 243 -3.01 14.80 -17.65
C GLU A 243 -1.87 15.56 -16.95
N ASN A 244 -2.20 16.51 -16.06
CA ASN A 244 -1.26 17.28 -15.27
C ASN A 244 -1.02 16.68 -13.88
N HIS A 245 -1.67 15.55 -13.55
CA HIS A 245 -1.50 14.83 -12.29
C HIS A 245 -0.58 13.63 -12.51
N TYR A 246 0.71 13.80 -12.29
CA TYR A 246 1.71 12.79 -12.61
C TYR A 246 2.82 12.70 -11.57
N THR A 247 3.57 11.63 -11.64
CA THR A 247 4.73 11.32 -10.78
C THR A 247 5.76 10.50 -11.55
N THR A 248 6.82 10.09 -10.86
CA THR A 248 7.76 9.05 -11.26
C THR A 248 7.85 7.98 -10.18
N ALA A 249 8.33 6.77 -10.50
CA ALA A 249 8.52 5.74 -9.48
C ALA A 249 9.56 6.17 -8.43
N ALA A 250 10.60 6.91 -8.84
CA ALA A 250 11.61 7.47 -7.94
C ALA A 250 11.01 8.50 -6.97
N ASP A 251 10.18 9.42 -7.46
CA ASP A 251 9.52 10.40 -6.61
C ASP A 251 8.48 9.76 -5.69
N MET A 252 7.77 8.74 -6.17
CA MET A 252 6.84 7.98 -5.33
C MET A 252 7.56 7.24 -4.20
N ALA A 253 8.78 6.74 -4.45
CA ALA A 253 9.61 6.17 -3.38
C ALA A 253 10.02 7.24 -2.34
N LYS A 254 10.35 8.46 -2.76
CA LYS A 254 10.59 9.58 -1.83
C LYS A 254 9.34 9.91 -1.00
N MET A 255 8.15 9.93 -1.62
CA MET A 255 6.88 10.12 -0.90
C MET A 255 6.63 9.00 0.12
N ALA A 256 6.93 7.74 -0.22
CA ALA A 256 6.80 6.63 0.71
C ALA A 256 7.74 6.74 1.91
N VAL A 257 9.01 7.09 1.68
CA VAL A 257 9.98 7.36 2.76
C VAL A 257 9.50 8.53 3.62
N HIS A 258 9.06 9.64 3.02
CA HIS A 258 8.50 10.77 3.75
C HIS A 258 7.31 10.37 4.62
N ALA A 259 6.36 9.63 4.06
CA ALA A 259 5.15 9.18 4.75
C ALA A 259 5.45 8.26 5.95
N SER A 260 6.57 7.53 5.93
CA SER A 260 6.99 6.70 7.07
C SER A 260 7.31 7.50 8.33
N GLY A 261 7.54 8.81 8.20
CA GLY A 261 7.72 9.74 9.31
C GLY A 261 6.42 10.06 10.09
N TYR A 262 5.27 9.60 9.60
CA TYR A 262 3.98 9.90 10.20
C TYR A 262 3.33 8.64 10.81
N PRO A 263 3.30 8.51 12.17
CA PRO A 263 2.71 7.35 12.84
C PRO A 263 1.29 7.04 12.39
N LEU A 264 0.42 8.05 12.23
CA LEU A 264 -0.96 7.85 11.78
C LEU A 264 -1.05 7.15 10.41
N ILE A 265 -0.12 7.44 9.50
CA ILE A 265 -0.10 6.79 8.17
C ILE A 265 0.37 5.34 8.29
N THR A 266 1.45 5.10 9.03
CA THR A 266 2.03 3.76 9.17
C THR A 266 1.13 2.84 9.99
N GLU A 267 0.46 3.34 11.01
CA GLU A 267 -0.55 2.62 11.79
C GLU A 267 -1.78 2.26 10.94
N ALA A 268 -2.26 3.18 10.10
CA ALA A 268 -3.35 2.89 9.16
C ALA A 268 -2.93 1.84 8.11
N ALA A 269 -1.71 1.93 7.58
CA ALA A 269 -1.24 1.09 6.49
C ALA A 269 -1.14 -0.40 6.85
N VAL A 270 -0.97 -0.76 8.12
CA VAL A 270 -0.87 -2.16 8.58
C VAL A 270 -2.21 -2.78 8.99
N LYS A 271 -3.27 -1.99 9.07
CA LYS A 271 -4.61 -2.50 9.39
C LYS A 271 -5.17 -3.26 8.17
N GLU A 272 -5.63 -4.47 8.36
CA GLU A 272 -6.37 -5.23 7.33
C GLU A 272 -7.77 -4.64 7.14
N TYR A 273 -8.44 -4.37 8.25
CA TYR A 273 -9.77 -3.76 8.30
C TYR A 273 -9.92 -2.91 9.56
N GLU A 274 -10.88 -2.00 9.54
CA GLU A 274 -11.24 -1.19 10.70
C GLU A 274 -12.75 -0.99 10.73
N THR A 275 -13.35 -1.16 11.90
CA THR A 275 -14.73 -0.75 12.17
C THR A 275 -14.70 0.58 12.92
N VAL A 276 -15.13 1.63 12.25
CA VAL A 276 -15.04 3.00 12.77
C VAL A 276 -16.43 3.52 13.12
N THR A 277 -16.58 4.05 14.33
CA THR A 277 -17.75 4.85 14.68
C THR A 277 -17.38 6.33 14.57
N PHE A 278 -18.04 7.06 13.69
CA PHE A 278 -17.79 8.48 13.47
C PHE A 278 -18.14 9.30 14.70
N LEU A 279 -17.62 10.51 14.82
CA LEU A 279 -17.97 11.43 15.90
C LEU A 279 -19.48 11.79 15.87
N SER A 280 -20.09 11.73 14.69
CA SER A 280 -21.54 11.93 14.49
C SER A 280 -22.39 10.71 14.84
N GLY A 281 -21.79 9.54 15.12
CA GLY A 281 -22.45 8.33 15.63
C GLY A 281 -22.67 7.21 14.62
N GLU A 282 -22.50 7.43 13.32
CA GLU A 282 -22.63 6.41 12.28
C GLU A 282 -21.40 5.49 12.29
N THR A 283 -21.56 4.28 11.74
CA THR A 283 -20.50 3.27 11.71
C THR A 283 -20.17 2.90 10.26
N ALA A 284 -18.89 2.80 9.95
CA ALA A 284 -18.35 2.27 8.69
C ALA A 284 -17.42 1.09 8.94
N ASN A 285 -17.33 0.18 7.96
CA ASN A 285 -16.34 -0.90 7.94
C ASN A 285 -15.44 -0.68 6.74
N TRP A 286 -14.16 -0.50 6.98
CA TRP A 286 -13.19 -0.26 5.94
C TRP A 286 -12.21 -1.42 5.83
N GLU A 287 -12.03 -1.89 4.61
CA GLU A 287 -11.05 -2.92 4.27
C GLU A 287 -9.86 -2.29 3.55
N ASN A 288 -8.66 -2.69 3.91
CA ASN A 288 -7.48 -2.22 3.24
C ASN A 288 -7.33 -2.86 1.85
N SER A 289 -7.18 -2.05 0.84
CA SER A 289 -6.99 -2.50 -0.55
C SER A 289 -5.62 -3.17 -0.80
N ASN A 290 -4.67 -3.05 0.14
CA ASN A 290 -3.35 -3.66 0.05
C ASN A 290 -3.37 -5.13 0.49
N LYS A 291 -3.34 -6.04 -0.47
CA LYS A 291 -3.40 -7.49 -0.20
C LYS A 291 -2.12 -8.07 0.40
N LEU A 292 -1.01 -7.33 0.41
CA LEU A 292 0.26 -7.81 0.98
C LEU A 292 0.18 -7.97 2.51
N ILE A 293 -0.73 -7.24 3.17
CA ILE A 293 -0.87 -7.26 4.63
C ILE A 293 -1.95 -8.23 5.14
N TRP A 294 -2.79 -8.78 4.25
CA TRP A 294 -3.86 -9.71 4.58
C TRP A 294 -3.33 -11.13 4.73
N ASP A 295 -3.38 -11.72 5.91
CA ASP A 295 -2.90 -13.09 6.15
C ASP A 295 -3.75 -14.17 5.45
N THR A 296 -4.96 -13.83 5.02
CA THR A 296 -5.86 -14.69 4.23
C THR A 296 -5.69 -14.52 2.72
N SER A 297 -4.82 -13.61 2.27
CA SER A 297 -4.59 -13.33 0.86
C SER A 297 -3.52 -14.26 0.26
N ASP A 298 -3.72 -14.70 -0.98
CA ASP A 298 -2.68 -15.39 -1.78
C ASP A 298 -1.46 -14.48 -2.06
N CYS A 299 -1.59 -13.16 -1.82
CA CYS A 299 -0.55 -12.17 -1.99
C CYS A 299 0.09 -11.73 -0.67
N TYR A 300 -0.23 -12.42 0.44
CA TYR A 300 0.30 -12.06 1.76
C TYR A 300 1.82 -12.08 1.79
N TYR A 301 2.41 -11.03 2.31
CA TYR A 301 3.85 -10.94 2.54
C TYR A 301 4.14 -10.63 4.01
N TYR A 302 4.62 -11.62 4.74
CA TYR A 302 4.80 -11.56 6.21
C TYR A 302 5.56 -10.31 6.69
N TYR A 303 6.49 -9.81 5.90
CA TYR A 303 7.32 -8.66 6.24
C TYR A 303 6.75 -7.33 5.76
N ALA A 304 5.62 -7.33 5.03
CA ALA A 304 4.98 -6.10 4.56
C ALA A 304 4.38 -5.31 5.74
N ASN A 305 4.60 -4.00 5.71
CA ASN A 305 4.06 -3.04 6.66
C ASN A 305 3.37 -1.84 6.00
N GLY A 306 2.97 -1.98 4.75
CA GLY A 306 2.21 -0.97 4.00
C GLY A 306 2.47 -1.06 2.51
N LEU A 307 2.18 -0.04 1.69
CA LEU A 307 1.69 1.27 2.09
C LEU A 307 0.33 1.57 1.42
N LYS A 308 0.28 1.63 0.06
CA LYS A 308 -0.92 2.04 -0.68
C LYS A 308 -1.00 1.45 -2.07
N THR A 309 -2.22 1.17 -2.52
CA THR A 309 -2.55 0.75 -3.88
C THR A 309 -3.21 1.87 -4.67
N GLY A 310 -3.19 1.76 -5.99
CA GLY A 310 -3.93 2.62 -6.89
C GLY A 310 -4.31 1.91 -8.19
N MET A 311 -5.34 2.41 -8.86
CA MET A 311 -5.74 1.97 -10.19
C MET A 311 -6.63 3.02 -10.84
N THR A 312 -6.32 3.39 -12.07
CA THR A 312 -7.20 4.00 -13.07
C THR A 312 -6.91 3.32 -14.40
N ASP A 313 -7.75 3.53 -15.39
CA ASP A 313 -7.53 2.94 -16.72
C ASP A 313 -6.20 3.42 -17.32
N GLU A 314 -5.84 4.68 -17.11
CA GLU A 314 -4.61 5.30 -17.63
C GLU A 314 -3.37 4.95 -16.81
N ALA A 315 -3.50 4.83 -15.49
CA ALA A 315 -2.40 4.50 -14.60
C ALA A 315 -2.06 3.01 -14.61
N GLY A 316 -3.02 2.14 -15.00
CA GLY A 316 -2.92 0.71 -14.76
C GLY A 316 -2.92 0.38 -13.26
N TYR A 317 -2.41 -0.77 -12.91
CA TYR A 317 -2.35 -1.23 -11.53
C TYR A 317 -1.08 -0.72 -10.85
N CYS A 318 -1.25 0.09 -9.79
CA CYS A 318 -0.18 0.72 -9.04
C CYS A 318 -0.11 0.16 -7.61
N VAL A 319 1.09 0.06 -7.06
CA VAL A 319 1.33 -0.21 -5.64
C VAL A 319 2.62 0.47 -5.18
N VAL A 320 2.55 1.03 -4.00
CA VAL A 320 3.69 1.37 -3.17
C VAL A 320 3.68 0.39 -2.01
N ALA A 321 4.64 -0.51 -1.96
CA ALA A 321 4.79 -1.49 -0.91
C ALA A 321 5.99 -1.14 -0.04
N THR A 322 5.83 -1.31 1.28
CA THR A 322 6.91 -1.21 2.25
C THR A 322 7.04 -2.51 3.02
N ALA A 323 8.27 -2.90 3.32
CA ALA A 323 8.54 -4.12 4.06
C ALA A 323 9.82 -3.98 4.90
N ARG A 324 9.84 -4.64 6.08
CA ARG A 324 11.02 -4.66 6.96
C ARG A 324 11.49 -6.09 7.25
N ARG A 325 12.77 -6.34 6.98
CA ARG A 325 13.41 -7.63 7.27
C ARG A 325 14.93 -7.43 7.43
N PHE A 326 15.57 -8.19 8.31
CA PHE A 326 17.02 -8.12 8.58
C PHE A 326 17.50 -6.72 8.98
N ASP A 327 16.66 -5.96 9.70
CA ASP A 327 16.87 -4.55 10.07
C ASP A 327 16.98 -3.58 8.87
N HIS A 328 16.57 -4.01 7.69
CA HIS A 328 16.45 -3.18 6.49
C HIS A 328 14.99 -2.87 6.16
N ASP A 329 14.76 -1.64 5.74
CA ASP A 329 13.49 -1.15 5.24
C ASP A 329 13.54 -1.03 3.71
N LEU A 330 12.67 -1.78 3.02
CA LEU A 330 12.52 -1.68 1.58
C LEU A 330 11.26 -0.91 1.19
N VAL A 331 11.40 -0.06 0.19
CA VAL A 331 10.30 0.54 -0.57
C VAL A 331 10.31 -0.07 -1.97
N CYS A 332 9.20 -0.68 -2.37
CA CYS A 332 8.97 -1.18 -3.72
C CYS A 332 7.81 -0.42 -4.35
N VAL A 333 8.08 0.30 -5.43
CA VAL A 333 7.07 1.02 -6.21
C VAL A 333 6.87 0.35 -7.54
N ILE A 334 5.62 0.06 -7.88
CA ILE A 334 5.18 -0.37 -9.20
C ILE A 334 4.10 0.59 -9.68
N LEU A 335 4.31 1.22 -10.84
CA LEU A 335 3.31 1.98 -11.59
C LEU A 335 3.17 1.39 -12.99
N GLY A 336 2.00 1.55 -13.60
CA GLY A 336 1.77 1.02 -14.95
C GLY A 336 1.72 -0.50 -15.02
N GLY A 337 1.23 -1.18 -14.00
CA GLY A 337 1.04 -2.62 -14.01
C GLY A 337 -0.09 -3.01 -14.98
N PRO A 338 0.12 -4.00 -15.89
CA PRO A 338 -0.88 -4.32 -16.92
C PRO A 338 -2.08 -5.12 -16.38
N ALA A 339 -1.95 -5.72 -15.19
CA ALA A 339 -2.99 -6.51 -14.54
C ALA A 339 -2.78 -6.59 -13.03
N SER A 340 -3.86 -6.86 -12.28
CA SER A 340 -3.80 -6.94 -10.82
C SER A 340 -2.88 -8.04 -10.30
N ASP A 341 -2.92 -9.22 -10.90
CA ASP A 341 -2.06 -10.36 -10.55
C ASP A 341 -0.59 -10.07 -10.84
N ILE A 342 -0.28 -9.39 -11.94
CA ILE A 342 1.08 -8.99 -12.30
C ILE A 342 1.64 -8.04 -11.25
N ARG A 343 0.89 -7.01 -10.86
CA ARG A 343 1.30 -6.08 -9.80
C ARG A 343 1.73 -6.84 -8.54
N TRP A 344 0.92 -7.79 -8.07
CA TRP A 344 1.23 -8.53 -6.85
C TRP A 344 2.41 -9.48 -7.00
N ASN A 345 2.45 -10.26 -8.08
CA ASN A 345 3.53 -11.22 -8.33
C ASN A 345 4.89 -10.52 -8.47
N GLU A 346 4.93 -9.41 -9.20
CA GLU A 346 6.16 -8.63 -9.36
C GLU A 346 6.59 -7.96 -8.04
N THR A 347 5.64 -7.46 -7.24
CA THR A 347 5.97 -6.88 -5.92
C THR A 347 6.57 -7.94 -4.98
N LEU A 348 5.94 -9.12 -4.87
CA LEU A 348 6.44 -10.20 -4.03
C LEU A 348 7.83 -10.64 -4.45
N TRP A 349 8.03 -10.84 -5.76
CA TRP A 349 9.32 -11.24 -6.31
C TRP A 349 10.40 -10.19 -6.05
N LEU A 350 10.10 -8.90 -6.24
CA LEU A 350 11.04 -7.80 -6.02
C LEU A 350 11.45 -7.67 -4.55
N LEU A 351 10.50 -7.77 -3.63
CA LEU A 351 10.79 -7.73 -2.19
C LEU A 351 11.65 -8.91 -1.76
N ASP A 352 11.30 -10.14 -2.20
CA ASP A 352 12.10 -11.33 -1.89
C ASP A 352 13.52 -11.23 -2.46
N SER A 353 13.66 -10.78 -3.71
CA SER A 353 14.97 -10.58 -4.35
C SER A 353 15.80 -9.51 -3.63
N GLY A 354 15.16 -8.41 -3.20
CA GLY A 354 15.82 -7.36 -2.43
C GLY A 354 16.36 -7.86 -1.09
N PHE A 355 15.54 -8.58 -0.34
CA PHE A 355 15.99 -9.16 0.94
C PHE A 355 16.96 -10.33 0.79
N ALA A 356 16.88 -11.09 -0.30
CA ALA A 356 17.90 -12.11 -0.61
C ALA A 356 19.26 -11.45 -0.84
N TYR A 357 19.29 -10.39 -1.64
CA TYR A 357 20.53 -9.60 -1.86
C TYR A 357 21.09 -9.04 -0.55
N ILE A 358 20.27 -8.41 0.29
CA ILE A 358 20.69 -7.84 1.58
C ILE A 358 21.27 -8.91 2.52
N ARG A 359 20.67 -10.10 2.55
CA ARG A 359 21.17 -11.20 3.39
C ARG A 359 22.55 -11.71 2.97
N GLU A 360 22.90 -11.60 1.68
CA GLU A 360 24.13 -12.13 1.11
C GLU A 360 25.29 -11.12 1.14
N HIS A 361 25.03 -9.83 1.41
CA HIS A 361 26.00 -8.74 1.39
C HIS A 361 25.97 -7.89 2.66
#